data_3809ef739dcbbeaf49eb2548b70dfa9f
#
_entry.id   3809ef739dcbbeaf49eb2548b70dfa9f
#
_cell.length_a   1.000
_cell.length_b   1.000
_cell.length_c   1.000
_cell.angle_alpha   90.00
_cell.angle_beta   90.00
_cell.angle_gamma   90.00
#
_symmetry.space_group_name_H-M   'P 1'
#
loop_
_entity.id
_entity.type
_entity.pdbx_description
1 polymer ?
#
loop_
_entity_poly.entity_id
_entity_poly.type
_entity_poly.pdbx_seq_one_letter_code
_entity_poly.pdbx_strand_id
1 'polypeptide(L)'
;MRIYIYILIILLLSSAGIILYEKSQTQKSIYVVSMTADEMSENLKNGTIKGFISWEPYDSKAVADGYGRYLVNSKDIWDNHPSCVLAVSEDLKDEDMIKAIIWAHVKGTGFINDPVNREKVLKYGSEYTGLDRATVSAAINNTMYVEFPDPNETKKGFEILDKAGTFKKNPVSMGYNNPDEFLSSIILDKYYNEIRKRLDDDPDWVPRAVNGSLRFAYLEGNLHELAMYVAQKEGYFERVGLVPGKNIQFIGYRNGLAITNAFDHREVDAAILGMTPILRYRINNNGRVNIISGVNSGGSSLIVRADSGIKSLDDLSGSTIATPGFGSCQDVIMRKMFEGFEIKAISIKAQ
;
A
#
# COMPACT_ATOMS: atom_id res chain seq x y z
N MET A 1 -50.31 24.34 38.19
CA MET A 1 -49.97 22.91 38.05
C MET A 1 -50.21 22.33 36.63
N ARG A 2 -51.37 22.50 35.99
CA ARG A 2 -51.63 21.98 34.64
C ARG A 2 -50.72 22.53 33.54
N ILE A 3 -50.35 23.84 33.56
CA ILE A 3 -49.47 24.43 32.55
C ILE A 3 -48.04 23.86 32.61
N TYR A 4 -47.50 23.59 33.79
CA TYR A 4 -46.17 22.98 33.92
C TYR A 4 -46.12 21.52 33.38
N ILE A 5 -47.22 20.78 33.48
CA ILE A 5 -47.34 19.43 32.92
C ILE A 5 -47.33 19.49 31.39
N TYR A 6 -48.01 20.46 30.75
CA TYR A 6 -47.97 20.63 29.31
C TYR A 6 -46.57 21.03 28.77
N ILE A 7 -45.89 21.92 29.49
CA ILE A 7 -44.51 22.32 29.12
C ILE A 7 -43.56 21.13 29.23
N LEU A 8 -43.68 20.33 30.28
CA LEU A 8 -42.85 19.12 30.43
C LEU A 8 -43.11 18.07 29.34
N ILE A 9 -44.36 17.89 28.96
CA ILE A 9 -44.74 16.97 27.84
C ILE A 9 -44.19 17.46 26.51
N ILE A 10 -44.24 18.75 26.22
CA ILE A 10 -43.68 19.34 24.99
C ILE A 10 -42.16 19.19 24.97
N LEU A 11 -41.47 19.40 26.08
CA LEU A 11 -40.02 19.21 26.18
C LEU A 11 -39.62 17.73 26.03
N LEU A 12 -40.40 16.81 26.59
CA LEU A 12 -40.18 15.37 26.40
C LEU A 12 -40.44 14.91 24.97
N LEU A 13 -41.46 15.44 24.31
CA LEU A 13 -41.77 15.13 22.91
C LEU A 13 -40.73 15.74 21.95
N SER A 14 -40.24 16.95 22.26
CA SER A 14 -39.17 17.56 21.46
C SER A 14 -37.81 16.83 21.65
N SER A 15 -37.46 16.42 22.85
CA SER A 15 -36.26 15.64 23.11
C SER A 15 -36.35 14.24 22.51
N ALA A 16 -37.50 13.57 22.59
CA ALA A 16 -37.75 12.31 21.92
C ALA A 16 -37.73 12.46 20.40
N GLY A 17 -38.25 13.55 19.85
CA GLY A 17 -38.16 13.89 18.44
C GLY A 17 -36.74 14.15 17.96
N ILE A 18 -35.92 14.82 18.75
CA ILE A 18 -34.49 15.03 18.44
C ILE A 18 -33.71 13.73 18.52
N ILE A 19 -33.94 12.89 19.51
CA ILE A 19 -33.30 11.56 19.65
C ILE A 19 -33.73 10.63 18.51
N LEU A 20 -34.98 10.68 18.06
CA LEU A 20 -35.47 9.94 16.92
C LEU A 20 -34.94 10.49 15.60
N TYR A 21 -34.75 11.79 15.46
CA TYR A 21 -34.14 12.42 14.30
C TYR A 21 -32.64 12.10 14.21
N GLU A 22 -31.91 12.12 15.31
CA GLU A 22 -30.49 11.68 15.34
C GLU A 22 -30.39 10.17 15.08
N LYS A 23 -31.32 9.33 15.54
CA LYS A 23 -31.37 7.90 15.26
C LYS A 23 -31.82 7.56 13.83
N SER A 24 -32.47 8.48 13.12
CA SER A 24 -32.90 8.32 11.73
C SER A 24 -31.83 8.73 10.69
N GLN A 25 -30.67 9.18 11.10
CA GLN A 25 -29.48 9.18 10.25
C GLN A 25 -29.12 7.71 10.03
N THR A 26 -29.65 7.10 8.98
CA THR A 26 -29.29 5.76 8.54
C THR A 26 -27.78 5.70 8.46
N GLN A 27 -27.16 4.88 9.31
CA GLN A 27 -25.72 4.69 9.32
C GLN A 27 -25.27 4.36 7.89
N LYS A 28 -24.41 5.21 7.33
CA LYS A 28 -23.86 5.00 5.99
C LYS A 28 -23.13 3.67 5.96
N SER A 29 -23.31 2.90 4.94
CA SER A 29 -22.62 1.61 4.80
C SER A 29 -22.11 1.43 3.38
N ILE A 30 -21.03 0.65 3.22
CA ILE A 30 -20.55 0.17 1.93
C ILE A 30 -20.43 -1.35 1.97
N TYR A 31 -20.64 -1.97 0.81
CA TYR A 31 -20.37 -3.40 0.61
C TYR A 31 -19.02 -3.54 -0.09
N VAL A 32 -18.16 -4.42 0.44
CA VAL A 32 -16.78 -4.58 -0.07
C VAL A 32 -16.57 -6.01 -0.54
N VAL A 33 -16.05 -6.15 -1.75
CA VAL A 33 -15.73 -7.43 -2.38
C VAL A 33 -14.24 -7.48 -2.74
N SER A 34 -13.63 -8.66 -2.60
CA SER A 34 -12.24 -8.90 -3.06
C SER A 34 -12.25 -9.28 -4.52
N MET A 35 -11.42 -8.60 -5.33
CA MET A 35 -11.25 -8.83 -6.76
C MET A 35 -9.80 -8.64 -7.17
N THR A 36 -9.36 -9.33 -8.22
CA THR A 36 -8.14 -8.99 -8.94
C THR A 36 -8.31 -7.67 -9.70
N ALA A 37 -7.21 -7.04 -10.13
CA ALA A 37 -7.27 -5.77 -10.88
C ALA A 37 -8.06 -5.89 -12.19
N ASP A 38 -7.94 -7.04 -12.89
CA ASP A 38 -8.69 -7.30 -14.11
C ASP A 38 -10.19 -7.44 -13.84
N GLU A 39 -10.57 -8.18 -12.79
CA GLU A 39 -11.97 -8.31 -12.36
C GLU A 39 -12.56 -6.97 -11.92
N MET A 40 -11.79 -6.11 -11.21
CA MET A 40 -12.21 -4.76 -10.86
C MET A 40 -12.54 -3.94 -12.10
N SER A 41 -11.66 -3.98 -13.11
CA SER A 41 -11.85 -3.27 -14.37
C SER A 41 -13.11 -3.73 -15.10
N GLU A 42 -13.30 -5.04 -15.23
CA GLU A 42 -14.47 -5.63 -15.90
C GLU A 42 -15.77 -5.30 -15.15
N ASN A 43 -15.79 -5.51 -13.83
CA ASN A 43 -16.98 -5.29 -13.01
C ASN A 43 -17.36 -3.80 -12.86
N LEU A 44 -16.38 -2.88 -12.96
CA LEU A 44 -16.68 -1.46 -13.04
C LEU A 44 -17.33 -1.10 -14.39
N LYS A 45 -16.79 -1.62 -15.51
CA LYS A 45 -17.33 -1.39 -16.87
C LYS A 45 -18.76 -1.86 -16.99
N ASN A 46 -19.08 -3.05 -16.50
CA ASN A 46 -20.43 -3.63 -16.56
C ASN A 46 -21.39 -3.10 -15.47
N GLY A 47 -20.89 -2.29 -14.51
CA GLY A 47 -21.70 -1.65 -13.46
C GLY A 47 -22.05 -2.54 -12.27
N THR A 48 -21.48 -3.76 -12.18
CA THR A 48 -21.65 -4.67 -11.03
C THR A 48 -21.10 -4.05 -9.74
N ILE A 49 -20.00 -3.30 -9.83
CA ILE A 49 -19.49 -2.47 -8.75
C ILE A 49 -19.60 -0.99 -9.10
N LYS A 50 -19.68 -0.14 -8.09
CA LYS A 50 -19.76 1.33 -8.28
C LYS A 50 -18.40 2.02 -8.22
N GLY A 51 -17.40 1.33 -7.68
CA GLY A 51 -16.02 1.79 -7.62
C GLY A 51 -15.10 0.68 -7.19
N PHE A 52 -13.81 0.94 -7.30
CA PHE A 52 -12.77 0.09 -6.73
C PHE A 52 -11.62 0.93 -6.16
N ILE A 53 -10.90 0.37 -5.22
CA ILE A 53 -9.64 0.93 -4.74
C ILE A 53 -8.53 -0.02 -5.15
N SER A 54 -7.62 0.47 -5.99
CA SER A 54 -6.52 -0.28 -6.55
C SER A 54 -5.19 0.45 -6.31
N TRP A 55 -4.20 0.20 -7.14
CA TRP A 55 -2.89 0.82 -7.11
C TRP A 55 -2.42 1.18 -8.52
N GLU A 56 -1.42 2.05 -8.59
CA GLU A 56 -0.85 2.42 -9.88
C GLU A 56 -0.01 1.26 -10.50
N PRO A 57 -0.16 1.00 -11.81
CA PRO A 57 -0.78 1.88 -12.82
C PRO A 57 -2.25 1.55 -13.13
N TYR A 58 -2.92 0.65 -12.43
CA TYR A 58 -4.29 0.21 -12.74
C TYR A 58 -5.30 1.37 -12.64
N ASP A 59 -5.13 2.26 -11.66
CA ASP A 59 -5.98 3.43 -11.47
C ASP A 59 -5.86 4.39 -12.66
N SER A 60 -4.63 4.77 -13.02
CA SER A 60 -4.37 5.63 -14.19
C SER A 60 -4.80 4.98 -15.50
N LYS A 61 -4.64 3.65 -15.63
CA LYS A 61 -5.11 2.91 -16.80
C LYS A 61 -6.63 2.97 -16.95
N ALA A 62 -7.39 2.83 -15.85
CA ALA A 62 -8.84 2.94 -15.88
C ALA A 62 -9.30 4.30 -16.42
N VAL A 63 -8.58 5.36 -16.05
CA VAL A 63 -8.87 6.74 -16.51
C VAL A 63 -8.44 6.92 -17.97
N ALA A 64 -7.25 6.44 -18.35
CA ALA A 64 -6.76 6.52 -19.72
C ALA A 64 -7.64 5.76 -20.72
N ASP A 65 -8.14 4.58 -20.33
CA ASP A 65 -9.08 3.78 -21.11
C ASP A 65 -10.51 4.38 -21.15
N GLY A 66 -10.78 5.46 -20.39
CA GLY A 66 -12.02 6.24 -20.42
C GLY A 66 -13.22 5.61 -19.69
N TYR A 67 -13.05 4.46 -19.03
CA TYR A 67 -14.16 3.85 -18.27
C TYR A 67 -14.20 4.25 -16.80
N GLY A 68 -13.09 4.75 -16.26
CA GLY A 68 -12.96 5.20 -14.88
C GLY A 68 -12.59 6.66 -14.75
N ARG A 69 -12.83 7.22 -13.59
CA ARG A 69 -12.28 8.51 -13.16
C ARG A 69 -11.91 8.46 -11.69
N TYR A 70 -10.93 9.24 -11.31
CA TYR A 70 -10.58 9.43 -9.91
C TYR A 70 -11.74 10.09 -9.17
N LEU A 71 -12.17 9.50 -8.05
CA LEU A 71 -13.03 10.16 -7.07
C LEU A 71 -12.17 10.75 -5.96
N VAL A 72 -11.23 9.96 -5.42
CA VAL A 72 -10.34 10.35 -4.33
C VAL A 72 -8.99 9.64 -4.50
N ASN A 73 -7.89 10.37 -4.38
CA ASN A 73 -6.56 9.78 -4.28
C ASN A 73 -6.22 9.52 -2.81
N SER A 74 -5.52 8.44 -2.54
CA SER A 74 -5.16 8.07 -1.17
C SER A 74 -4.32 9.13 -0.46
N LYS A 75 -3.40 9.79 -1.17
CA LYS A 75 -2.56 10.86 -0.64
C LYS A 75 -3.35 12.10 -0.18
N ASP A 76 -4.55 12.34 -0.76
CA ASP A 76 -5.39 13.48 -0.41
C ASP A 76 -6.18 13.24 0.90
N ILE A 77 -6.34 11.96 1.28
CA ILE A 77 -7.02 11.53 2.52
C ILE A 77 -6.01 11.25 3.64
N TRP A 78 -4.87 10.70 3.27
CA TRP A 78 -3.88 10.25 4.23
C TRP A 78 -2.48 10.42 3.63
N ASP A 79 -1.89 11.58 3.94
CA ASP A 79 -0.52 11.87 3.52
C ASP A 79 0.48 10.91 4.16
N ASN A 80 1.54 10.58 3.43
CA ASN A 80 2.61 9.67 3.86
C ASN A 80 2.14 8.30 4.37
N HIS A 81 0.92 7.85 3.98
CA HIS A 81 0.43 6.54 4.41
C HIS A 81 1.37 5.41 3.97
N PRO A 82 1.54 4.37 4.80
CA PRO A 82 2.39 3.24 4.44
C PRO A 82 1.80 2.47 3.25
N SER A 83 2.66 2.16 2.26
CA SER A 83 2.29 1.37 1.09
C SER A 83 3.27 0.21 0.90
N CYS A 84 4.09 0.20 -0.16
CA CYS A 84 5.10 -0.84 -0.34
C CYS A 84 6.38 -0.53 0.44
N VAL A 85 7.04 -1.58 0.86
CA VAL A 85 8.32 -1.56 1.58
C VAL A 85 9.26 -2.62 1.01
N LEU A 86 10.55 -2.41 1.23
CA LEU A 86 11.60 -3.39 0.97
C LEU A 86 11.82 -4.21 2.24
N ALA A 87 11.69 -5.51 2.12
CA ALA A 87 11.82 -6.46 3.21
C ALA A 87 12.84 -7.55 2.92
N VAL A 88 13.44 -8.09 3.97
CA VAL A 88 14.37 -9.22 3.89
C VAL A 88 13.99 -10.32 4.86
N SER A 89 14.30 -11.57 4.47
CA SER A 89 14.22 -12.71 5.38
C SER A 89 15.13 -12.51 6.60
N GLU A 90 14.67 -12.90 7.78
CA GLU A 90 15.52 -12.97 8.97
C GLU A 90 16.68 -13.98 8.82
N ASP A 91 16.61 -14.87 7.82
CA ASP A 91 17.70 -15.81 7.53
C ASP A 91 18.84 -15.16 6.72
N LEU A 92 18.60 -14.01 6.09
CA LEU A 92 19.65 -13.19 5.47
C LEU A 92 20.45 -12.44 6.55
N LYS A 93 21.59 -12.98 6.95
CA LYS A 93 22.44 -12.42 8.03
C LYS A 93 23.60 -11.56 7.51
N ASP A 94 23.83 -11.56 6.20
CA ASP A 94 24.89 -10.79 5.56
C ASP A 94 24.50 -9.29 5.55
N GLU A 95 25.09 -8.52 6.47
CA GLU A 95 24.84 -7.09 6.58
C GLU A 95 25.32 -6.31 5.35
N ASP A 96 26.42 -6.73 4.71
CA ASP A 96 26.90 -6.10 3.49
C ASP A 96 25.89 -6.31 2.35
N MET A 97 25.27 -7.50 2.26
CA MET A 97 24.19 -7.79 1.33
C MET A 97 22.96 -6.89 1.59
N ILE A 98 22.54 -6.75 2.85
CA ILE A 98 21.42 -5.88 3.22
C ILE A 98 21.71 -4.43 2.82
N LYS A 99 22.92 -3.93 3.11
CA LYS A 99 23.36 -2.57 2.74
C LYS A 99 23.42 -2.38 1.22
N ALA A 100 23.88 -3.37 0.49
CA ALA A 100 23.94 -3.35 -0.97
C ALA A 100 22.52 -3.18 -1.59
N ILE A 101 21.55 -3.94 -1.09
CA ILE A 101 20.15 -3.87 -1.55
C ILE A 101 19.55 -2.49 -1.24
N ILE A 102 19.71 -2.00 -0.01
CA ILE A 102 19.18 -0.69 0.41
C ILE A 102 19.83 0.41 -0.45
N TRP A 103 21.15 0.38 -0.62
CA TRP A 103 21.85 1.38 -1.42
C TRP A 103 21.34 1.45 -2.86
N ALA A 104 21.19 0.29 -3.52
CA ALA A 104 20.67 0.21 -4.89
C ALA A 104 19.26 0.78 -4.97
N HIS A 105 18.41 0.47 -3.98
CA HIS A 105 17.05 0.97 -3.90
C HIS A 105 17.00 2.50 -3.66
N VAL A 106 17.78 3.02 -2.71
CA VAL A 106 17.88 4.46 -2.40
C VAL A 106 18.37 5.25 -3.64
N LYS A 107 19.37 4.74 -4.36
CA LYS A 107 19.83 5.35 -5.62
C LYS A 107 18.75 5.35 -6.69
N GLY A 108 17.98 4.24 -6.82
CA GLY A 108 16.85 4.16 -7.74
C GLY A 108 15.72 5.13 -7.37
N THR A 109 15.40 5.26 -6.09
CA THR A 109 14.42 6.22 -5.57
C THR A 109 14.87 7.67 -5.83
N GLY A 110 16.11 7.99 -5.50
CA GLY A 110 16.70 9.31 -5.77
C GLY A 110 16.70 9.66 -7.27
N PHE A 111 16.95 8.67 -8.13
CA PHE A 111 16.90 8.86 -9.59
C PHE A 111 15.49 9.24 -10.06
N ILE A 112 14.43 8.59 -9.53
CA ILE A 112 13.04 8.91 -9.89
C ILE A 112 12.66 10.31 -9.41
N ASN A 113 13.09 10.67 -8.19
CA ASN A 113 12.73 11.93 -7.56
C ASN A 113 13.51 13.14 -8.12
N ASP A 114 14.58 12.90 -8.87
CA ASP A 114 15.31 13.98 -9.56
C ASP A 114 14.61 14.38 -10.87
N PRO A 115 14.09 15.63 -10.98
CA PRO A 115 13.39 16.10 -12.17
C PRO A 115 14.21 16.02 -13.47
N VAL A 116 15.54 16.06 -13.37
CA VAL A 116 16.45 15.94 -14.52
C VAL A 116 16.28 14.60 -15.23
N ASN A 117 15.92 13.56 -14.48
CA ASN A 117 15.75 12.21 -14.99
C ASN A 117 14.34 11.92 -15.54
N ARG A 118 13.41 12.89 -15.48
CA ARG A 118 11.98 12.66 -15.79
C ARG A 118 11.74 11.90 -17.10
N GLU A 119 12.45 12.24 -18.16
CA GLU A 119 12.30 11.59 -19.47
C GLU A 119 12.72 10.10 -19.44
N LYS A 120 13.84 9.81 -18.76
CA LYS A 120 14.28 8.42 -18.55
C LYS A 120 13.31 7.63 -17.64
N VAL A 121 12.82 8.26 -16.58
CA VAL A 121 11.86 7.66 -15.64
C VAL A 121 10.57 7.27 -16.38
N LEU A 122 10.03 8.15 -17.23
CA LEU A 122 8.86 7.86 -18.06
C LEU A 122 9.14 6.71 -19.05
N LYS A 123 10.32 6.69 -19.67
CA LYS A 123 10.73 5.60 -20.55
C LYS A 123 10.78 4.28 -19.79
N TYR A 124 11.45 4.24 -18.63
CA TYR A 124 11.57 3.03 -17.81
C TYR A 124 10.22 2.55 -17.26
N GLY A 125 9.35 3.49 -16.87
CA GLY A 125 8.00 3.15 -16.44
C GLY A 125 7.17 2.53 -17.57
N SER A 126 7.28 3.04 -18.80
CA SER A 126 6.62 2.46 -19.99
C SER A 126 7.19 1.08 -20.34
N GLU A 127 8.50 0.90 -20.28
CA GLU A 127 9.14 -0.41 -20.50
C GLU A 127 8.70 -1.44 -19.42
N TYR A 128 8.58 -1.00 -18.16
CA TYR A 128 8.24 -1.87 -17.03
C TYR A 128 6.77 -2.30 -17.06
N THR A 129 5.87 -1.37 -17.41
CA THR A 129 4.42 -1.63 -17.36
C THR A 129 3.80 -2.01 -18.71
N GLY A 130 4.49 -1.74 -19.82
CA GLY A 130 3.94 -1.86 -21.17
C GLY A 130 2.93 -0.77 -21.54
N LEU A 131 2.74 0.26 -20.71
CA LEU A 131 1.77 1.34 -20.90
C LEU A 131 2.39 2.54 -21.63
N ASP A 132 1.53 3.37 -22.22
CA ASP A 132 1.94 4.62 -22.85
C ASP A 132 2.46 5.63 -21.83
N ARG A 133 3.24 6.61 -22.31
CA ARG A 133 3.92 7.59 -21.46
C ARG A 133 2.97 8.51 -20.70
N ALA A 134 1.79 8.81 -21.25
CA ALA A 134 0.82 9.70 -20.61
C ALA A 134 0.20 8.99 -19.37
N THR A 135 -0.19 7.74 -19.54
CA THR A 135 -0.70 6.88 -18.46
C THR A 135 0.36 6.68 -17.35
N VAL A 136 1.60 6.37 -17.75
CA VAL A 136 2.74 6.25 -16.81
C VAL A 136 3.02 7.57 -16.09
N SER A 137 2.96 8.69 -16.78
CA SER A 137 3.15 10.01 -16.17
C SER A 137 2.10 10.33 -15.11
N ALA A 138 0.83 10.00 -15.39
CA ALA A 138 -0.26 10.15 -14.42
C ALA A 138 -0.02 9.26 -13.18
N ALA A 139 0.33 8.01 -13.39
CA ALA A 139 0.60 7.04 -12.33
C ALA A 139 1.78 7.45 -11.42
N ILE A 140 2.90 7.91 -12.02
CA ILE A 140 4.06 8.42 -11.27
C ILE A 140 3.68 9.66 -10.46
N ASN A 141 2.86 10.57 -11.01
CA ASN A 141 2.44 11.77 -10.30
C ASN A 141 1.51 11.47 -9.11
N ASN A 142 0.81 10.35 -9.12
CA ASN A 142 0.00 9.87 -7.99
C ASN A 142 0.81 9.14 -6.92
N THR A 143 2.03 8.72 -7.25
CA THR A 143 2.91 7.94 -6.37
C THR A 143 4.00 8.83 -5.78
N MET A 144 4.26 8.72 -4.49
CA MET A 144 5.41 9.32 -3.82
C MET A 144 6.44 8.22 -3.58
N TYR A 145 7.60 8.31 -4.22
CA TYR A 145 8.70 7.36 -3.99
C TYR A 145 9.48 7.77 -2.76
N VAL A 146 9.55 6.90 -1.76
CA VAL A 146 10.14 7.18 -0.46
C VAL A 146 11.25 6.18 -0.13
N GLU A 147 12.27 6.64 0.57
CA GLU A 147 13.39 5.79 0.96
C GLU A 147 13.14 5.06 2.28
N PHE A 148 12.30 5.61 3.14
CA PHE A 148 11.94 4.99 4.41
C PHE A 148 10.48 5.27 4.77
N PRO A 149 9.76 4.30 5.38
CA PRO A 149 8.37 4.52 5.78
C PRO A 149 8.29 5.47 6.97
N ASP A 150 7.27 6.34 7.01
CA ASP A 150 7.00 7.18 8.17
C ASP A 150 6.57 6.31 9.36
N PRO A 151 7.28 6.36 10.52
CA PRO A 151 6.97 5.52 11.67
C PRO A 151 5.58 5.80 12.28
N ASN A 152 5.16 7.08 12.32
CA ASN A 152 3.87 7.45 12.90
C ASN A 152 2.72 6.98 12.00
N GLU A 153 2.87 7.16 10.68
CA GLU A 153 1.86 6.72 9.73
C GLU A 153 1.82 5.18 9.64
N THR A 154 2.96 4.51 9.80
CA THR A 154 3.03 3.05 9.94
C THR A 154 2.25 2.54 11.16
N LYS A 155 2.42 3.21 12.31
CA LYS A 155 1.66 2.91 13.53
C LYS A 155 0.15 3.10 13.32
N LYS A 156 -0.28 4.20 12.70
CA LYS A 156 -1.70 4.42 12.37
C LYS A 156 -2.25 3.31 11.47
N GLY A 157 -1.49 2.89 10.46
CA GLY A 157 -1.87 1.77 9.59
C GLY A 157 -2.04 0.47 10.37
N PHE A 158 -1.12 0.18 11.29
CA PHE A 158 -1.21 -0.96 12.19
C PHE A 158 -2.49 -0.88 13.05
N GLU A 159 -2.78 0.26 13.67
CA GLU A 159 -3.97 0.45 14.51
C GLU A 159 -5.29 0.28 13.74
N ILE A 160 -5.35 0.72 12.48
CA ILE A 160 -6.52 0.51 11.61
C ILE A 160 -6.75 -0.99 11.36
N LEU A 161 -5.68 -1.74 11.10
CA LEU A 161 -5.75 -3.19 10.88
C LEU A 161 -6.16 -3.95 12.16
N ASP A 162 -5.63 -3.54 13.30
CA ASP A 162 -5.94 -4.15 14.59
C ASP A 162 -7.42 -3.94 14.95
N LYS A 163 -7.91 -2.71 14.86
CA LYS A 163 -9.34 -2.38 15.04
C LYS A 163 -10.26 -3.13 14.07
N ALA A 164 -9.77 -3.42 12.87
CA ALA A 164 -10.51 -4.19 11.87
C ALA A 164 -10.52 -5.71 12.14
N GLY A 165 -9.84 -6.18 13.19
CA GLY A 165 -9.73 -7.60 13.49
C GLY A 165 -8.91 -8.39 12.46
N THR A 166 -8.00 -7.73 11.77
CA THR A 166 -7.17 -8.35 10.73
C THR A 166 -6.11 -9.28 11.33
N PHE A 167 -5.69 -9.01 12.55
CA PHE A 167 -4.68 -9.77 13.24
C PHE A 167 -5.30 -10.88 14.11
N LYS A 168 -4.77 -12.09 13.99
CA LYS A 168 -5.17 -13.27 14.82
C LYS A 168 -4.61 -13.22 16.23
N LYS A 169 -3.58 -12.43 16.45
CA LYS A 169 -2.87 -12.22 17.71
C LYS A 169 -2.62 -10.73 17.89
N ASN A 170 -2.31 -10.32 19.09
CA ASN A 170 -1.79 -8.97 19.34
C ASN A 170 -0.30 -9.05 19.75
N PRO A 171 0.47 -7.96 19.58
CA PRO A 171 1.89 -7.94 19.94
C PRO A 171 2.18 -8.37 21.38
N VAL A 172 1.31 -8.03 22.34
CA VAL A 172 1.50 -8.41 23.75
C VAL A 172 1.45 -9.94 23.90
N SER A 173 0.54 -10.63 23.22
CA SER A 173 0.48 -12.09 23.24
C SER A 173 1.66 -12.78 22.55
N MET A 174 2.45 -12.02 21.78
CA MET A 174 3.66 -12.49 21.12
C MET A 174 4.94 -12.18 21.94
N GLY A 175 4.80 -11.57 23.12
CA GLY A 175 5.90 -11.26 24.04
C GLY A 175 6.45 -9.83 23.95
N TYR A 176 5.83 -8.94 23.19
CA TYR A 176 6.16 -7.52 23.14
C TYR A 176 5.39 -6.73 24.19
N ASN A 177 5.96 -5.66 24.75
CA ASN A 177 5.26 -4.84 25.74
C ASN A 177 4.09 -4.04 25.13
N ASN A 178 4.22 -3.64 23.85
CA ASN A 178 3.23 -2.83 23.13
C ASN A 178 3.47 -2.91 21.61
N PRO A 179 2.55 -2.35 20.78
CA PRO A 179 2.72 -2.30 19.33
C PRO A 179 3.98 -1.56 18.85
N ASP A 180 4.44 -0.53 19.58
CA ASP A 180 5.62 0.25 19.17
C ASP A 180 6.90 -0.59 19.28
N GLU A 181 7.02 -1.39 20.33
CA GLU A 181 8.14 -2.33 20.46
C GLU A 181 8.11 -3.39 19.36
N PHE A 182 6.92 -3.92 19.04
CA PHE A 182 6.77 -4.85 17.92
C PHE A 182 7.21 -4.21 16.60
N LEU A 183 6.70 -3.03 16.26
CA LEU A 183 7.06 -2.33 15.02
C LEU A 183 8.55 -2.03 14.97
N SER A 184 9.15 -1.53 16.06
CA SER A 184 10.59 -1.26 16.13
C SER A 184 11.45 -2.53 16.00
N SER A 185 10.90 -3.70 16.38
CA SER A 185 11.62 -4.97 16.25
C SER A 185 11.69 -5.50 14.83
N ILE A 186 10.75 -5.08 13.97
CA ILE A 186 10.64 -5.56 12.58
C ILE A 186 11.03 -4.51 11.54
N ILE A 187 11.13 -3.23 11.92
CA ILE A 187 11.55 -2.13 11.04
C ILE A 187 12.98 -1.77 11.41
N LEU A 188 13.94 -2.22 10.61
CA LEU A 188 15.38 -2.07 10.89
C LEU A 188 15.91 -0.83 10.17
N ASP A 189 15.80 0.32 10.81
CA ASP A 189 16.25 1.62 10.28
C ASP A 189 17.77 1.82 10.28
N LYS A 190 18.51 1.05 11.11
CA LYS A 190 19.95 1.21 11.32
C LYS A 190 20.76 1.21 10.01
N TYR A 191 20.42 0.30 9.08
CA TYR A 191 21.14 0.17 7.82
C TYR A 191 20.83 1.32 6.85
N TYR A 192 19.54 1.70 6.78
CA TYR A 192 19.12 2.86 5.98
C TYR A 192 19.80 4.14 6.51
N ASN A 193 19.78 4.38 7.82
CA ASN A 193 20.38 5.56 8.44
C ASN A 193 21.90 5.64 8.17
N GLU A 194 22.61 4.50 8.22
CA GLU A 194 24.03 4.44 7.87
C GLU A 194 24.26 4.82 6.40
N ILE A 195 23.49 4.24 5.48
CA ILE A 195 23.61 4.49 4.03
C ILE A 195 23.26 5.94 3.72
N ARG A 196 22.16 6.47 4.28
CA ARG A 196 21.73 7.84 4.02
C ARG A 196 22.79 8.83 4.47
N LYS A 197 23.33 8.64 5.67
CA LYS A 197 24.43 9.47 6.18
C LYS A 197 25.63 9.46 5.23
N ARG A 198 26.02 8.27 4.73
CA ARG A 198 27.15 8.16 3.80
C ARG A 198 26.88 8.90 2.49
N LEU A 199 25.67 8.77 1.95
CA LEU A 199 25.27 9.43 0.72
C LEU A 199 25.08 10.95 0.89
N ASP A 200 24.76 11.43 2.09
CA ASP A 200 24.71 12.86 2.40
C ASP A 200 26.13 13.47 2.46
N ASP A 201 27.09 12.72 2.99
CA ASP A 201 28.50 13.12 3.05
C ASP A 201 29.19 13.02 1.67
N ASP A 202 28.87 11.98 0.89
CA ASP A 202 29.42 11.69 -0.44
C ASP A 202 28.32 11.05 -1.33
N PRO A 203 27.67 11.81 -2.23
CA PRO A 203 26.63 11.30 -3.10
C PRO A 203 27.05 10.19 -4.07
N ASP A 204 28.37 10.05 -4.32
CA ASP A 204 28.94 9.02 -5.19
C ASP A 204 29.44 7.79 -4.42
N TRP A 205 29.33 7.82 -3.08
CA TRP A 205 29.74 6.70 -2.25
C TRP A 205 29.00 5.41 -2.63
N VAL A 206 29.74 4.30 -2.64
CA VAL A 206 29.22 2.95 -2.92
C VAL A 206 29.64 2.03 -1.77
N PRO A 207 28.73 1.22 -1.21
CA PRO A 207 29.11 0.23 -0.20
C PRO A 207 30.00 -0.86 -0.78
N ARG A 208 30.60 -1.65 0.09
CA ARG A 208 31.41 -2.80 -0.32
C ARG A 208 30.61 -3.72 -1.23
N ALA A 209 31.22 -4.13 -2.36
CA ALA A 209 30.63 -5.08 -3.27
C ALA A 209 30.51 -6.47 -2.61
N VAL A 210 29.38 -7.12 -2.85
CA VAL A 210 29.05 -8.45 -2.33
C VAL A 210 29.24 -9.53 -3.40
N ASN A 211 29.50 -10.76 -2.97
CA ASN A 211 29.70 -11.91 -3.85
C ASN A 211 28.64 -13.01 -3.65
N GLY A 212 27.74 -12.85 -2.67
CA GLY A 212 26.66 -13.78 -2.38
C GLY A 212 25.60 -13.79 -3.47
N SER A 213 24.73 -14.80 -3.46
CA SER A 213 23.54 -14.86 -4.31
C SER A 213 22.31 -14.29 -3.57
N LEU A 214 21.39 -13.71 -4.34
CA LEU A 214 20.16 -13.11 -3.84
C LEU A 214 18.97 -13.45 -4.71
N ARG A 215 17.88 -13.92 -4.11
CA ARG A 215 16.58 -14.09 -4.75
C ARG A 215 15.68 -12.95 -4.31
N PHE A 216 15.37 -12.07 -5.24
CA PHE A 216 14.64 -10.82 -4.99
C PHE A 216 13.24 -10.90 -5.60
N ALA A 217 12.20 -10.93 -4.75
CA ALA A 217 10.81 -10.96 -5.19
C ALA A 217 10.23 -9.56 -5.40
N TYR A 218 9.30 -9.46 -6.35
CA TYR A 218 8.59 -8.21 -6.64
C TYR A 218 7.18 -8.49 -7.19
N LEU A 219 6.31 -7.46 -7.23
CA LEU A 219 4.98 -7.57 -7.81
C LEU A 219 5.00 -7.13 -9.28
N GLU A 220 4.66 -8.04 -10.18
CA GLU A 220 4.68 -7.78 -11.63
C GLU A 220 3.77 -6.61 -12.02
N GLY A 221 4.32 -5.68 -12.82
CA GLY A 221 3.59 -4.54 -13.36
C GLY A 221 3.16 -3.48 -12.34
N ASN A 222 3.58 -3.59 -11.08
CA ASN A 222 3.27 -2.64 -10.03
C ASN A 222 4.21 -1.43 -10.08
N LEU A 223 3.68 -0.27 -10.49
CA LEU A 223 4.50 0.93 -10.65
C LEU A 223 5.08 1.48 -9.34
N HIS A 224 4.54 1.09 -8.19
CA HIS A 224 5.15 1.40 -6.90
C HIS A 224 6.61 0.91 -6.80
N GLU A 225 6.96 -0.14 -7.53
CA GLU A 225 8.27 -0.79 -7.50
C GLU A 225 9.24 -0.28 -8.59
N LEU A 226 8.90 0.84 -9.24
CA LEU A 226 9.70 1.41 -10.32
C LEU A 226 11.15 1.71 -9.88
N ALA A 227 11.40 2.05 -8.60
CA ALA A 227 12.74 2.30 -8.09
C ALA A 227 13.67 1.07 -8.25
N MET A 228 13.14 -0.14 -8.05
CA MET A 228 13.88 -1.38 -8.30
C MET A 228 14.24 -1.53 -9.78
N TYR A 229 13.28 -1.29 -10.68
CA TYR A 229 13.51 -1.38 -12.11
C TYR A 229 14.51 -0.33 -12.60
N VAL A 230 14.42 0.91 -12.10
CA VAL A 230 15.41 1.96 -12.34
C VAL A 230 16.79 1.53 -11.85
N ALA A 231 16.87 0.94 -10.65
CA ALA A 231 18.14 0.47 -10.11
C ALA A 231 18.79 -0.61 -10.99
N GLN A 232 17.99 -1.48 -11.61
CA GLN A 232 18.48 -2.46 -12.60
C GLN A 232 18.97 -1.74 -13.87
N LYS A 233 18.21 -0.80 -14.41
CA LYS A 233 18.53 -0.10 -15.68
C LYS A 233 19.74 0.83 -15.57
N GLU A 234 19.95 1.45 -14.42
CA GLU A 234 21.10 2.35 -14.17
C GLU A 234 22.33 1.59 -13.61
N GLY A 235 22.26 0.24 -13.49
CA GLY A 235 23.38 -0.59 -13.06
C GLY A 235 23.73 -0.43 -11.58
N TYR A 236 22.79 -0.01 -10.73
CA TYR A 236 23.06 0.19 -9.30
C TYR A 236 23.28 -1.14 -8.57
N PHE A 237 22.61 -2.20 -8.98
CA PHE A 237 22.86 -3.53 -8.43
C PHE A 237 24.24 -4.06 -8.81
N GLU A 238 24.67 -3.86 -10.06
CA GLU A 238 26.01 -4.26 -10.52
C GLU A 238 27.13 -3.56 -9.78
N ARG A 239 26.95 -2.28 -9.46
CA ARG A 239 27.96 -1.49 -8.71
C ARG A 239 28.25 -2.06 -7.33
N VAL A 240 27.26 -2.72 -6.72
CA VAL A 240 27.40 -3.37 -5.41
C VAL A 240 27.68 -4.88 -5.52
N GLY A 241 27.99 -5.39 -6.72
CA GLY A 241 28.36 -6.78 -6.95
C GLY A 241 27.19 -7.73 -7.20
N LEU A 242 25.95 -7.22 -7.30
CA LEU A 242 24.75 -7.97 -7.60
C LEU A 242 24.43 -7.92 -9.10
N VAL A 243 24.89 -8.90 -9.84
CA VAL A 243 24.77 -8.95 -11.31
C VAL A 243 23.52 -9.76 -11.73
N PRO A 244 22.54 -9.15 -12.41
CA PRO A 244 21.33 -9.84 -12.87
C PRO A 244 21.66 -11.07 -13.72
N GLY A 245 20.99 -12.18 -13.45
CA GLY A 245 21.21 -13.46 -14.14
C GLY A 245 22.48 -14.21 -13.73
N LYS A 246 23.33 -13.64 -12.87
CA LYS A 246 24.52 -14.31 -12.33
C LYS A 246 24.35 -14.63 -10.83
N ASN A 247 24.17 -13.65 -10.00
CA ASN A 247 24.04 -13.82 -8.55
C ASN A 247 22.89 -13.04 -7.92
N ILE A 248 22.12 -12.29 -8.69
CA ILE A 248 20.79 -11.81 -8.30
C ILE A 248 19.76 -12.32 -9.29
N GLN A 249 18.68 -12.90 -8.76
CA GLN A 249 17.51 -13.32 -9.52
C GLN A 249 16.30 -12.51 -9.09
N PHE A 250 15.67 -11.78 -10.02
CA PHE A 250 14.42 -11.09 -9.81
C PHE A 250 13.26 -12.02 -10.15
N ILE A 251 12.33 -12.21 -9.20
CA ILE A 251 11.23 -13.19 -9.31
C ILE A 251 9.91 -12.42 -9.16
N GLY A 252 9.12 -12.39 -10.24
CA GLY A 252 7.83 -11.72 -10.27
C GLY A 252 6.73 -12.55 -9.60
N TYR A 253 5.86 -11.89 -8.85
CA TYR A 253 4.68 -12.48 -8.20
C TYR A 253 3.44 -11.64 -8.47
N ARG A 254 2.25 -12.26 -8.42
CA ARG A 254 0.98 -11.58 -8.71
C ARG A 254 0.42 -10.77 -7.53
N ASN A 255 0.77 -11.12 -6.29
CA ASN A 255 0.28 -10.45 -5.08
C ASN A 255 1.19 -10.69 -3.88
N GLY A 256 1.01 -9.88 -2.82
CA GLY A 256 1.82 -9.94 -1.61
C GLY A 256 1.66 -11.23 -0.80
N LEU A 257 0.53 -11.93 -0.90
CA LEU A 257 0.36 -13.23 -0.23
C LEU A 257 1.28 -14.30 -0.86
N ALA A 258 1.41 -14.29 -2.18
CA ALA A 258 2.33 -15.20 -2.86
C ALA A 258 3.79 -14.94 -2.44
N ILE A 259 4.18 -13.67 -2.26
CA ILE A 259 5.52 -13.31 -1.77
C ILE A 259 5.72 -13.77 -0.32
N THR A 260 4.72 -13.56 0.57
CA THR A 260 4.85 -14.02 1.97
C THR A 260 4.93 -15.54 2.07
N ASN A 261 4.24 -16.29 1.20
CA ASN A 261 4.38 -17.73 1.10
C ASN A 261 5.78 -18.13 0.60
N ALA A 262 6.34 -17.40 -0.36
CA ALA A 262 7.70 -17.64 -0.84
C ALA A 262 8.76 -17.40 0.25
N PHE A 263 8.59 -16.41 1.12
CA PHE A 263 9.41 -16.27 2.32
C PHE A 263 9.28 -17.47 3.27
N ASP A 264 8.05 -17.94 3.50
CA ASP A 264 7.77 -19.08 4.38
C ASP A 264 8.47 -20.37 3.90
N HIS A 265 8.47 -20.58 2.58
CA HIS A 265 9.16 -21.70 1.94
C HIS A 265 10.65 -21.45 1.67
N ARG A 266 11.21 -20.30 2.09
CA ARG A 266 12.60 -19.91 1.84
C ARG A 266 12.97 -19.87 0.35
N GLU A 267 12.04 -19.51 -0.49
CA GLU A 267 12.24 -19.39 -1.94
C GLU A 267 12.80 -18.03 -2.32
N VAL A 268 12.68 -17.01 -1.42
CA VAL A 268 13.15 -15.64 -1.61
C VAL A 268 13.89 -15.13 -0.39
N ASP A 269 14.85 -14.25 -0.61
CA ASP A 269 15.71 -13.67 0.44
C ASP A 269 15.34 -12.21 0.73
N ALA A 270 14.90 -11.49 -0.29
CA ALA A 270 14.43 -10.12 -0.22
C ALA A 270 13.19 -9.91 -1.09
N ALA A 271 12.39 -8.92 -0.78
CA ALA A 271 11.22 -8.59 -1.61
C ALA A 271 10.79 -7.13 -1.46
N ILE A 272 10.16 -6.61 -2.51
CA ILE A 272 9.28 -5.44 -2.42
C ILE A 272 7.84 -5.92 -2.42
N LEU A 273 7.07 -5.51 -1.41
CA LEU A 273 5.64 -5.81 -1.30
C LEU A 273 4.96 -4.82 -0.34
N GLY A 274 3.65 -4.88 -0.28
CA GLY A 274 2.89 -4.03 0.64
C GLY A 274 3.26 -4.28 2.12
N MET A 275 3.34 -3.22 2.91
CA MET A 275 3.62 -3.30 4.36
C MET A 275 2.57 -4.13 5.09
N THR A 276 1.29 -3.98 4.75
CA THR A 276 0.18 -4.69 5.39
C THR A 276 0.30 -6.23 5.29
N PRO A 277 0.57 -6.83 4.13
CA PRO A 277 0.89 -8.26 4.04
C PRO A 277 2.03 -8.70 4.95
N ILE A 278 3.08 -7.88 5.11
CA ILE A 278 4.20 -8.18 6.02
C ILE A 278 3.74 -8.20 7.48
N LEU A 279 3.01 -7.16 7.92
CA LEU A 279 2.49 -7.09 9.29
C LEU A 279 1.60 -8.30 9.60
N ARG A 280 0.73 -8.67 8.67
CA ARG A 280 -0.12 -9.86 8.81
C ARG A 280 0.70 -11.16 8.87
N TYR A 281 1.69 -11.29 8.00
CA TYR A 281 2.57 -12.47 7.98
C TYR A 281 3.36 -12.58 9.29
N ARG A 282 3.92 -11.48 9.79
CA ARG A 282 4.61 -11.43 11.09
C ARG A 282 3.71 -11.88 12.25
N ILE A 283 2.50 -11.33 12.33
CA ILE A 283 1.59 -11.54 13.46
C ILE A 283 0.83 -12.87 13.33
N ASN A 284 0.24 -13.14 12.17
CA ASN A 284 -0.67 -14.26 12.02
C ASN A 284 0.05 -15.60 11.83
N ASN A 285 1.23 -15.57 11.20
CA ASN A 285 1.99 -16.75 10.80
C ASN A 285 3.34 -16.89 11.55
N ASN A 286 3.69 -15.95 12.45
CA ASN A 286 5.03 -15.81 13.03
C ASN A 286 6.12 -15.71 11.93
N GLY A 287 5.79 -15.00 10.85
CA GLY A 287 6.67 -14.85 9.70
C GLY A 287 8.01 -14.22 10.06
N ARG A 288 9.07 -14.64 9.37
CA ARG A 288 10.46 -14.28 9.67
C ARG A 288 11.00 -13.32 8.61
N VAL A 289 10.47 -12.08 8.63
CA VAL A 289 10.88 -11.01 7.70
C VAL A 289 11.04 -9.69 8.45
N ASN A 290 11.98 -8.86 8.01
CA ASN A 290 12.19 -7.51 8.52
C ASN A 290 12.05 -6.49 7.40
N ILE A 291 11.53 -5.31 7.71
CA ILE A 291 11.46 -4.16 6.82
C ILE A 291 12.77 -3.39 6.95
N ILE A 292 13.41 -3.07 5.83
CA ILE A 292 14.72 -2.41 5.80
C ILE A 292 14.72 -1.07 5.05
N SER A 293 13.65 -0.79 4.28
CA SER A 293 13.50 0.47 3.53
C SER A 293 12.03 0.71 3.19
N GLY A 294 11.65 1.97 2.91
CA GLY A 294 10.41 2.34 2.25
C GLY A 294 10.51 2.15 0.74
N VAL A 295 9.40 2.18 0.05
CA VAL A 295 9.36 2.13 -1.41
C VAL A 295 8.46 3.24 -1.95
N ASN A 296 7.23 3.31 -1.47
CA ASN A 296 6.32 4.38 -1.82
C ASN A 296 5.30 4.70 -0.73
N SER A 297 4.75 5.91 -0.86
CA SER A 297 3.49 6.35 -0.26
C SER A 297 2.58 6.84 -1.38
N GLY A 298 1.27 6.95 -1.13
CA GLY A 298 0.34 7.28 -2.19
C GLY A 298 0.19 6.17 -3.23
N GLY A 299 -0.21 6.52 -4.44
CA GLY A 299 -0.31 5.59 -5.57
C GLY A 299 -1.48 4.61 -5.49
N SER A 300 -2.50 4.91 -4.68
CA SER A 300 -3.78 4.22 -4.67
C SER A 300 -4.91 5.22 -4.79
N SER A 301 -5.99 4.84 -5.46
CA SER A 301 -7.13 5.73 -5.66
C SER A 301 -8.45 4.98 -5.62
N LEU A 302 -9.50 5.68 -5.22
CA LEU A 302 -10.87 5.24 -5.43
C LEU A 302 -11.30 5.67 -6.82
N ILE A 303 -11.48 4.71 -7.69
CA ILE A 303 -11.96 4.87 -9.06
C ILE A 303 -13.45 4.57 -9.11
N VAL A 304 -14.21 5.44 -9.76
CA VAL A 304 -15.63 5.23 -10.09
C VAL A 304 -15.83 5.30 -11.58
N ARG A 305 -16.97 4.79 -12.10
CA ARG A 305 -17.27 4.88 -13.53
C ARG A 305 -17.24 6.33 -14.01
N ALA A 306 -16.67 6.57 -15.17
CA ALA A 306 -16.52 7.89 -15.76
C ALA A 306 -17.85 8.61 -15.98
N ASP A 307 -18.90 7.85 -16.40
CA ASP A 307 -20.26 8.34 -16.67
C ASP A 307 -21.18 8.33 -15.43
N SER A 308 -20.68 7.98 -14.25
CA SER A 308 -21.48 7.96 -13.03
C SER A 308 -21.72 9.36 -12.48
N GLY A 309 -22.87 9.56 -11.84
CA GLY A 309 -23.20 10.79 -11.09
C GLY A 309 -22.53 10.90 -9.71
N ILE A 310 -21.66 9.94 -9.32
CA ILE A 310 -21.00 9.89 -8.01
C ILE A 310 -20.00 11.05 -7.90
N LYS A 311 -20.12 11.91 -6.92
CA LYS A 311 -19.25 13.09 -6.72
C LYS A 311 -18.53 13.09 -5.38
N SER A 312 -18.97 12.27 -4.43
CA SER A 312 -18.44 12.20 -3.07
C SER A 312 -18.46 10.75 -2.56
N LEU A 313 -17.79 10.51 -1.44
CA LEU A 313 -17.85 9.21 -0.74
C LEU A 313 -19.28 8.91 -0.26
N ASP A 314 -20.06 9.94 0.08
CA ASP A 314 -21.43 9.81 0.53
C ASP A 314 -22.36 9.22 -0.55
N ASP A 315 -22.11 9.53 -1.82
CA ASP A 315 -22.88 9.00 -2.94
C ASP A 315 -22.66 7.48 -3.13
N LEU A 316 -21.63 6.92 -2.48
CA LEU A 316 -21.36 5.48 -2.47
C LEU A 316 -22.07 4.73 -1.34
N SER A 317 -22.83 5.42 -0.47
CA SER A 317 -23.60 4.75 0.59
C SER A 317 -24.55 3.71 0.00
N GLY A 318 -24.54 2.49 0.56
CA GLY A 318 -25.31 1.36 0.06
C GLY A 318 -24.74 0.69 -1.21
N SER A 319 -23.61 1.15 -1.72
CA SER A 319 -22.99 0.64 -2.94
C SER A 319 -21.96 -0.46 -2.67
N THR A 320 -21.66 -1.25 -3.70
CA THR A 320 -20.58 -2.22 -3.70
C THR A 320 -19.33 -1.60 -4.33
N ILE A 321 -18.20 -1.70 -3.62
CA ILE A 321 -16.87 -1.36 -4.11
C ILE A 321 -15.96 -2.57 -4.01
N ALA A 322 -14.89 -2.61 -4.83
CA ALA A 322 -13.92 -3.68 -4.80
C ALA A 322 -12.56 -3.23 -4.26
N THR A 323 -11.84 -4.16 -3.64
CA THR A 323 -10.43 -4.01 -3.24
C THR A 323 -9.68 -5.31 -3.57
N PRO A 324 -8.34 -5.33 -3.57
CA PRO A 324 -7.56 -6.56 -3.78
C PRO A 324 -7.78 -7.64 -2.72
N GLY A 325 -8.34 -7.26 -1.57
CA GLY A 325 -8.67 -8.18 -0.49
C GLY A 325 -8.48 -7.57 0.88
N PHE A 326 -9.14 -8.18 1.87
CA PHE A 326 -9.04 -7.78 3.27
C PHE A 326 -7.61 -7.98 3.79
N GLY A 327 -7.08 -6.92 4.42
CA GLY A 327 -5.70 -6.89 4.90
C GLY A 327 -4.66 -6.62 3.81
N SER A 328 -5.05 -6.07 2.67
CA SER A 328 -4.17 -5.39 1.72
C SER A 328 -3.93 -3.93 2.14
N CYS A 329 -2.95 -3.26 1.53
CA CYS A 329 -2.77 -1.82 1.73
C CYS A 329 -4.03 -1.03 1.32
N GLN A 330 -4.69 -1.45 0.25
CA GLN A 330 -5.93 -0.84 -0.23
C GLN A 330 -7.10 -1.03 0.73
N ASP A 331 -7.15 -2.14 1.49
CA ASP A 331 -8.14 -2.32 2.56
C ASP A 331 -7.95 -1.28 3.68
N VAL A 332 -6.71 -1.02 4.09
CA VAL A 332 -6.41 0.00 5.10
C VAL A 332 -6.80 1.40 4.60
N ILE A 333 -6.42 1.72 3.37
CA ILE A 333 -6.77 2.97 2.72
C ILE A 333 -8.29 3.13 2.61
N MET A 334 -9.00 2.09 2.19
CA MET A 334 -10.45 2.06 2.12
C MET A 334 -11.09 2.34 3.48
N ARG A 335 -10.60 1.72 4.56
CA ARG A 335 -11.10 1.96 5.92
C ARG A 335 -10.86 3.39 6.38
N LYS A 336 -9.76 4.00 5.96
CA LYS A 336 -9.47 5.40 6.23
C LYS A 336 -10.37 6.33 5.40
N MET A 337 -10.59 6.04 4.12
CA MET A 337 -11.49 6.81 3.25
C MET A 337 -12.94 6.80 3.76
N PHE A 338 -13.42 5.63 4.18
CA PHE A 338 -14.79 5.42 4.64
C PHE A 338 -14.91 5.42 6.17
N GLU A 339 -14.09 6.22 6.84
CA GLU A 339 -14.20 6.39 8.29
C GLU A 339 -15.60 6.92 8.65
N GLY A 340 -16.30 6.24 9.58
CA GLY A 340 -17.70 6.52 9.93
C GLY A 340 -18.73 5.72 9.13
N PHE A 341 -18.34 4.99 8.09
CA PHE A 341 -19.22 4.05 7.40
C PHE A 341 -19.13 2.66 8.03
N GLU A 342 -20.24 1.93 7.99
CA GLU A 342 -20.24 0.50 8.24
C GLU A 342 -19.71 -0.23 7.00
N ILE A 343 -18.65 -1.03 7.16
CA ILE A 343 -18.02 -1.78 6.07
C ILE A 343 -18.47 -3.22 6.14
N LYS A 344 -19.19 -3.69 5.11
CA LYS A 344 -19.77 -5.03 5.01
C LYS A 344 -19.04 -5.85 3.95
N ALA A 345 -18.33 -6.90 4.38
CA ALA A 345 -17.72 -7.85 3.46
C ALA A 345 -18.79 -8.69 2.77
N ILE A 346 -18.72 -8.79 1.45
CA ILE A 346 -19.60 -9.65 0.66
C ILE A 346 -18.80 -10.52 -0.30
N SER A 347 -19.43 -11.61 -0.77
CA SER A 347 -18.93 -12.43 -1.88
C SER A 347 -19.87 -12.25 -3.05
N ILE A 348 -19.34 -11.89 -4.22
CA ILE A 348 -20.10 -11.97 -5.46
C ILE A 348 -19.90 -13.39 -5.98
N LYS A 349 -21.00 -14.17 -6.05
CA LYS A 349 -20.96 -15.46 -6.74
C LYS A 349 -20.68 -15.19 -8.22
N ALA A 350 -19.66 -15.82 -8.78
CA ALA A 350 -19.47 -15.84 -10.22
C ALA A 350 -20.79 -16.35 -10.86
N GLN A 351 -21.38 -15.55 -11.73
CA GLN A 351 -22.53 -15.94 -12.53
C GLN A 351 -22.09 -16.80 -13.69
#